data_ad479022e9dd72fdaa6d073669548f9e
#
_entry.id   ad479022e9dd72fdaa6d073669548f9e
#
_cell.length_a   1.000
_cell.length_b   1.000
_cell.length_c   1.000
_cell.angle_alpha   90.00
_cell.angle_beta   90.00
_cell.angle_gamma   90.00
#
_symmetry.space_group_name_H-M   'P 1'
#
loop_
_entity.id
_entity.type
_entity.pdbx_description
1 polymer ?
#
loop_
_entity_poly.entity_id
_entity_poly.type
_entity_poly.pdbx_seq_one_letter_code
_entity_poly.pdbx_strand_id
1 'polypeptide(L)'
;MIDDLEKTHSNGAGLRPNVAAADEALLASLGYKQEFKREFTGLETFGIAFSIIGLLPSIASVLADSLPNGGAAAMVWGWLVASFFILLVGMSMAELASAAPTSGGLYFWTHSLSSPRWRNLAAWIVGYANTIGSIASIASIDWGCAVQVMAAASIGSSGQSFSATNGQLYGVYAAIVISHAVICCLGTRVLARLQTVYVVLNVLLCLAVIIALPAATPKEYRNTASYAFGNFTNLNGWTDGYAFILSFLAPLWTICSFDSSVHISEEASNAATAVPWAIVYAIGIAGVLGWAINVALAFCMGTDVDGILSSSVGQPMAQIFFNAFGQKGTLALWAFVVLVQYMMGSSMVLAASRQSFAFSRDGALPFSSWLYRMNSFTGTPVNTVYFTCTFALLLGLLAFAGEAAINAIFSLSVVALYVAYAVPIAARFLGENDFQPGPFSLGMWSAPVGAVAIAWMAFMGIVFLFPTTAQTDVADMNYTVVVLGGVLILSLVWYYFPVYGGVHWFTGPVPTIERTAANSQRQSEDTVEKQKSGVSVAQQKV
;
A
#
# COMPACT_ATOMS: atom_id res chain seq x y z
N MET A 1 33.23 -4.40 25.01
CA MET A 1 32.46 -3.92 23.83
C MET A 1 31.95 -5.07 22.95
N ILE A 2 32.47 -6.30 23.08
CA ILE A 2 31.93 -7.51 22.44
C ILE A 2 31.03 -8.28 23.41
N ASP A 3 31.29 -8.21 24.72
CA ASP A 3 30.47 -8.86 25.75
C ASP A 3 29.09 -8.23 26.01
N ASP A 4 28.84 -7.02 25.56
CA ASP A 4 27.51 -6.37 25.67
C ASP A 4 26.56 -6.72 24.52
N LEU A 5 27.04 -7.31 23.43
CA LEU A 5 26.24 -7.76 22.30
C LEU A 5 25.65 -9.17 22.49
N GLU A 6 26.29 -10.03 23.30
CA GLU A 6 25.77 -11.38 23.57
C GLU A 6 24.64 -11.44 24.61
N LYS A 7 24.48 -10.42 25.44
CA LYS A 7 23.40 -10.36 26.44
C LYS A 7 22.05 -9.89 25.89
N THR A 8 21.97 -9.49 24.61
CA THR A 8 20.75 -9.03 23.96
C THR A 8 19.98 -10.13 23.23
N HIS A 9 20.50 -11.36 23.13
CA HIS A 9 19.89 -12.43 22.33
C HIS A 9 19.11 -13.51 23.11
N SER A 10 18.92 -13.38 24.41
CA SER A 10 18.21 -14.40 25.17
C SER A 10 17.05 -13.88 26.02
N ASN A 11 16.07 -13.20 25.42
CA ASN A 11 14.71 -13.17 25.98
C ASN A 11 13.72 -12.80 24.88
N GLY A 12 13.04 -13.78 24.36
CA GLY A 12 11.92 -13.57 23.45
C GLY A 12 10.80 -12.79 24.12
N ALA A 13 10.24 -11.86 23.37
CA ALA A 13 8.92 -11.24 23.56
C ALA A 13 8.64 -10.56 24.92
N GLY A 14 9.45 -9.58 25.29
CA GLY A 14 9.11 -8.60 26.30
C GLY A 14 9.58 -7.23 25.83
N LEU A 15 8.68 -6.40 25.30
CA LEU A 15 8.92 -4.98 25.10
C LEU A 15 9.52 -4.41 26.39
N ARG A 16 10.63 -3.67 26.27
CA ARG A 16 11.19 -2.97 27.44
C ARG A 16 10.07 -2.09 28.02
N PRO A 17 9.71 -2.22 29.31
CA PRO A 17 8.57 -1.51 29.90
C PRO A 17 8.56 0.01 29.63
N ASN A 18 9.73 0.60 29.50
CA ASN A 18 9.90 2.03 29.18
C ASN A 18 9.46 2.41 27.75
N VAL A 19 9.64 1.54 26.76
CA VAL A 19 9.27 1.84 25.35
C VAL A 19 7.76 1.77 25.18
N ALA A 20 7.11 0.74 25.72
CA ALA A 20 5.67 0.58 25.66
C ALA A 20 4.93 1.77 26.32
N ALA A 21 5.40 2.20 27.50
CA ALA A 21 4.84 3.35 28.20
C ALA A 21 5.05 4.67 27.44
N ALA A 22 6.20 4.84 26.78
CA ALA A 22 6.48 6.03 25.96
C ALA A 22 5.58 6.09 24.71
N ASP A 23 5.40 4.96 24.03
CA ASP A 23 4.50 4.84 22.87
C ASP A 23 3.03 5.10 23.27
N GLU A 24 2.60 4.58 24.42
CA GLU A 24 1.24 4.81 24.94
C GLU A 24 1.04 6.29 25.33
N ALA A 25 2.02 6.90 25.98
CA ALA A 25 1.99 8.32 26.34
C ALA A 25 1.94 9.21 25.09
N LEU A 26 2.72 8.87 24.04
CA LEU A 26 2.70 9.59 22.78
C LEU A 26 1.32 9.47 22.09
N LEU A 27 0.75 8.27 22.02
CA LEU A 27 -0.57 8.04 21.43
C LEU A 27 -1.66 8.78 22.24
N ALA A 28 -1.53 8.78 23.56
CA ALA A 28 -2.39 9.54 24.46
C ALA A 28 -2.32 11.06 24.23
N SER A 29 -1.12 11.60 23.99
CA SER A 29 -0.96 13.02 23.65
C SER A 29 -1.62 13.41 22.33
N LEU A 30 -1.81 12.43 21.42
CA LEU A 30 -2.55 12.59 20.16
C LEU A 30 -4.07 12.39 20.33
N GLY A 31 -4.55 12.12 21.56
CA GLY A 31 -5.97 11.97 21.89
C GLY A 31 -6.50 10.54 21.82
N TYR A 32 -5.67 9.54 21.52
CA TYR A 32 -6.13 8.17 21.33
C TYR A 32 -5.71 7.22 22.45
N LYS A 33 -6.64 6.33 22.83
CA LYS A 33 -6.36 5.21 23.72
C LYS A 33 -5.74 4.07 22.92
N GLN A 34 -4.77 3.36 23.51
CA GLN A 34 -4.21 2.15 22.93
C GLN A 34 -5.26 1.04 22.83
N GLU A 35 -5.67 0.69 21.61
CA GLU A 35 -6.67 -0.37 21.34
C GLU A 35 -6.03 -1.64 20.81
N PHE A 36 -4.96 -1.49 20.02
CA PHE A 36 -4.20 -2.60 19.44
C PHE A 36 -3.09 -3.05 20.37
N LYS A 37 -2.72 -4.34 20.27
CA LYS A 37 -1.53 -4.86 20.94
C LYS A 37 -0.29 -4.53 20.09
N ARG A 38 0.76 -4.03 20.72
CA ARG A 38 2.04 -3.72 20.05
C ARG A 38 2.86 -5.00 19.89
N GLU A 39 2.68 -5.67 18.76
CA GLU A 39 3.33 -6.94 18.42
C GLU A 39 4.34 -6.80 17.26
N PHE A 40 4.35 -5.65 16.56
CA PHE A 40 5.29 -5.38 15.47
C PHE A 40 6.56 -4.72 16.00
N THR A 41 7.71 -5.40 15.84
CA THR A 41 9.04 -4.81 16.05
C THR A 41 9.43 -3.92 14.86
N GLY A 42 10.60 -3.26 14.93
CA GLY A 42 11.09 -2.46 13.81
C GLY A 42 11.27 -3.26 12.51
N LEU A 43 11.69 -4.54 12.61
CA LEU A 43 11.84 -5.41 11.44
C LEU A 43 10.48 -5.77 10.81
N GLU A 44 9.50 -6.12 11.61
CA GLU A 44 8.17 -6.45 11.10
C GLU A 44 7.43 -5.22 10.60
N THR A 45 7.67 -4.03 11.20
CA THR A 45 7.16 -2.75 10.70
C THR A 45 7.75 -2.42 9.32
N PHE A 46 9.06 -2.58 9.14
CA PHE A 46 9.70 -2.54 7.82
C PHE A 46 9.12 -3.61 6.89
N GLY A 47 8.89 -4.80 7.44
CA GLY A 47 8.34 -5.95 6.73
C GLY A 47 6.98 -5.66 6.08
N ILE A 48 6.09 -4.92 6.73
CA ILE A 48 4.80 -4.53 6.14
C ILE A 48 5.03 -3.72 4.86
N ALA A 49 5.79 -2.63 4.91
CA ALA A 49 6.04 -1.80 3.74
C ALA A 49 6.76 -2.58 2.63
N PHE A 50 7.82 -3.32 2.97
CA PHE A 50 8.63 -4.06 2.00
C PHE A 50 7.90 -5.30 1.43
N SER A 51 7.04 -5.94 2.21
CA SER A 51 6.23 -7.07 1.73
C SER A 51 5.16 -6.61 0.74
N ILE A 52 4.53 -5.45 0.96
CA ILE A 52 3.54 -4.87 0.03
C ILE A 52 4.22 -4.43 -1.27
N ILE A 53 5.46 -3.96 -1.23
CA ILE A 53 6.24 -3.69 -2.43
C ILE A 53 6.42 -4.97 -3.28
N GLY A 54 6.65 -6.13 -2.66
CA GLY A 54 6.72 -7.43 -3.33
C GLY A 54 7.53 -7.40 -4.63
N LEU A 55 8.78 -6.96 -4.57
CA LEU A 55 9.53 -6.32 -5.64
C LEU A 55 9.54 -7.06 -6.99
N LEU A 56 9.97 -8.33 -7.03
CA LEU A 56 10.02 -9.08 -8.29
C LEU A 56 8.64 -9.38 -8.88
N PRO A 57 7.66 -9.93 -8.09
CA PRO A 57 6.34 -10.20 -8.64
C PRO A 57 5.58 -8.92 -9.01
N SER A 58 5.87 -7.78 -8.35
CA SER A 58 5.31 -6.50 -8.76
C SER A 58 5.85 -6.04 -10.11
N ILE A 59 7.18 -6.10 -10.33
CA ILE A 59 7.77 -5.82 -11.64
C ILE A 59 7.14 -6.75 -12.70
N ALA A 60 6.94 -8.03 -12.37
CA ALA A 60 6.24 -8.95 -13.27
C ALA A 60 4.85 -8.44 -13.64
N SER A 61 4.05 -8.02 -12.66
CA SER A 61 2.67 -7.58 -12.88
C SER A 61 2.54 -6.36 -13.80
N VAL A 62 3.52 -5.43 -13.76
CA VAL A 62 3.49 -4.17 -14.53
C VAL A 62 4.50 -4.09 -15.67
N LEU A 63 5.17 -5.21 -15.99
CA LEU A 63 6.12 -5.24 -17.09
C LEU A 63 5.43 -4.99 -18.45
N ALA A 64 4.18 -5.43 -18.58
CA ALA A 64 3.35 -5.17 -19.75
C ALA A 64 3.08 -3.67 -19.97
N ASP A 65 3.14 -2.83 -18.92
CA ASP A 65 2.94 -1.39 -19.00
C ASP A 65 4.24 -0.65 -19.35
N SER A 66 5.41 -1.16 -18.97
CA SER A 66 6.68 -0.48 -19.20
C SER A 66 7.33 -0.85 -20.54
N LEU A 67 7.25 -2.10 -20.98
CA LEU A 67 7.86 -2.56 -22.23
C LEU A 67 7.38 -1.80 -23.47
N PRO A 68 6.06 -1.59 -23.69
CA PRO A 68 5.58 -0.86 -24.86
C PRO A 68 5.87 0.64 -24.79
N ASN A 69 6.27 1.18 -23.62
CA ASN A 69 6.50 2.59 -23.33
C ASN A 69 7.99 2.97 -23.27
N GLY A 70 8.85 2.32 -24.05
CA GLY A 70 10.26 2.66 -24.16
C GLY A 70 11.23 1.48 -23.99
N GLY A 71 10.71 0.26 -23.92
CA GLY A 71 11.51 -0.97 -23.94
C GLY A 71 12.55 -1.04 -22.82
N ALA A 72 13.74 -1.55 -23.16
CA ALA A 72 14.84 -1.73 -22.21
C ALA A 72 15.28 -0.42 -21.54
N ALA A 73 15.40 0.67 -22.31
CA ALA A 73 15.83 1.96 -21.78
C ALA A 73 14.85 2.50 -20.73
N ALA A 74 13.53 2.38 -20.98
CA ALA A 74 12.51 2.83 -20.03
C ALA A 74 12.49 1.97 -18.76
N MET A 75 12.64 0.65 -18.88
CA MET A 75 12.74 -0.24 -17.71
C MET A 75 13.90 0.15 -16.79
N VAL A 76 15.07 0.46 -17.35
CA VAL A 76 16.29 0.74 -16.58
C VAL A 76 16.28 2.18 -16.05
N TRP A 77 16.15 3.17 -16.93
CA TRP A 77 16.27 4.57 -16.55
C TRP A 77 14.99 5.12 -15.95
N GLY A 78 13.82 4.67 -16.44
CA GLY A 78 12.52 5.03 -15.87
C GLY A 78 12.40 4.58 -14.41
N TRP A 79 12.86 3.36 -14.12
CA TRP A 79 12.89 2.87 -12.73
C TRP A 79 13.78 3.73 -11.83
N LEU A 80 14.99 4.04 -12.27
CA LEU A 80 15.95 4.81 -11.47
C LEU A 80 15.44 6.23 -11.18
N VAL A 81 14.94 6.91 -12.22
CA VAL A 81 14.39 8.28 -12.10
C VAL A 81 13.18 8.31 -11.17
N ALA A 82 12.21 7.43 -11.40
CA ALA A 82 11.00 7.40 -10.58
C ALA A 82 11.29 7.02 -9.12
N SER A 83 12.18 6.04 -8.87
CA SER A 83 12.58 5.63 -7.51
C SER A 83 13.18 6.78 -6.71
N PHE A 84 13.96 7.66 -7.36
CA PHE A 84 14.50 8.85 -6.72
C PHE A 84 13.38 9.79 -6.23
N PHE A 85 12.39 10.08 -7.08
CA PHE A 85 11.29 10.96 -6.68
C PHE A 85 10.35 10.30 -5.66
N ILE A 86 10.11 8.99 -5.76
CA ILE A 86 9.34 8.24 -4.75
C ILE A 86 10.05 8.31 -3.39
N LEU A 87 11.38 8.26 -3.36
CA LEU A 87 12.14 8.41 -2.10
C LEU A 87 11.93 9.79 -1.48
N LEU A 88 11.86 10.86 -2.26
CA LEU A 88 11.55 12.21 -1.75
C LEU A 88 10.13 12.27 -1.15
N VAL A 89 9.15 11.63 -1.80
CA VAL A 89 7.79 11.48 -1.24
C VAL A 89 7.85 10.72 0.08
N GLY A 90 8.53 9.58 0.10
CA GLY A 90 8.67 8.74 1.30
C GLY A 90 9.36 9.46 2.46
N MET A 91 10.41 10.25 2.20
CA MET A 91 11.09 11.06 3.22
C MET A 91 10.16 12.12 3.82
N SER A 92 9.35 12.80 2.99
CA SER A 92 8.37 13.77 3.47
C SER A 92 7.27 13.12 4.33
N MET A 93 6.81 11.92 3.92
CA MET A 93 5.85 11.12 4.69
C MET A 93 6.45 10.61 6.00
N ALA A 94 7.72 10.21 5.99
CA ALA A 94 8.44 9.72 7.16
C ALA A 94 8.55 10.79 8.26
N GLU A 95 8.71 12.06 7.89
CA GLU A 95 8.70 13.17 8.86
C GLU A 95 7.33 13.33 9.55
N LEU A 96 6.23 13.24 8.79
CA LEU A 96 4.87 13.29 9.34
C LEU A 96 4.58 12.09 10.24
N ALA A 97 5.00 10.89 9.81
CA ALA A 97 4.85 9.66 10.57
C ALA A 97 5.64 9.66 11.88
N SER A 98 6.82 10.30 11.90
CA SER A 98 7.63 10.45 13.11
C SER A 98 7.01 11.41 14.11
N ALA A 99 6.38 12.47 13.63
CA ALA A 99 5.74 13.47 14.48
C ALA A 99 4.42 12.96 15.09
N ALA A 100 3.63 12.19 14.33
CA ALA A 100 2.33 11.71 14.78
C ALA A 100 2.05 10.27 14.24
N PRO A 101 2.61 9.23 14.90
CA PRO A 101 2.45 7.84 14.49
C PRO A 101 1.09 7.28 14.95
N THR A 102 0.03 7.53 14.17
CA THR A 102 -1.34 7.01 14.39
C THR A 102 -1.78 6.18 13.20
N SER A 103 -2.63 5.18 13.41
CA SER A 103 -3.21 4.38 12.32
C SER A 103 -4.09 5.21 11.37
N GLY A 104 -4.59 6.36 11.84
CA GLY A 104 -5.27 7.36 11.00
C GLY A 104 -4.35 8.05 9.99
N GLY A 105 -3.08 8.24 10.35
CA GLY A 105 -2.01 8.75 9.49
C GLY A 105 -2.42 9.95 8.63
N LEU A 106 -2.62 9.71 7.35
CA LEU A 106 -2.79 10.75 6.33
C LEU A 106 -3.93 11.73 6.59
N TYR A 107 -5.14 11.25 6.89
CA TYR A 107 -6.27 12.14 7.17
C TYR A 107 -6.12 12.84 8.54
N PHE A 108 -5.49 12.16 9.52
CA PHE A 108 -5.18 12.75 10.82
C PHE A 108 -4.20 13.92 10.66
N TRP A 109 -3.09 13.72 9.93
CA TRP A 109 -2.11 14.77 9.66
C TRP A 109 -2.73 15.92 8.89
N THR A 110 -3.55 15.59 7.87
CA THR A 110 -4.28 16.60 7.09
C THR A 110 -5.14 17.48 7.98
N HIS A 111 -5.93 16.87 8.87
CA HIS A 111 -6.77 17.62 9.79
C HIS A 111 -5.96 18.50 10.75
N SER A 112 -4.91 17.92 11.34
CA SER A 112 -4.08 18.60 12.35
C SER A 112 -3.25 19.76 11.78
N LEU A 113 -2.86 19.66 10.50
CA LEU A 113 -1.94 20.61 9.86
C LEU A 113 -2.65 21.60 8.93
N SER A 114 -3.90 21.39 8.56
CA SER A 114 -4.66 22.32 7.71
C SER A 114 -5.27 23.45 8.52
N SER A 115 -5.49 24.60 7.85
CA SER A 115 -6.18 25.73 8.45
C SER A 115 -7.60 25.37 8.93
N PRO A 116 -8.11 25.98 10.03
CA PRO A 116 -9.39 25.62 10.66
C PRO A 116 -10.59 25.60 9.70
N ARG A 117 -10.55 26.43 8.65
CA ARG A 117 -11.64 26.52 7.66
C ARG A 117 -11.76 25.27 6.79
N TRP A 118 -10.64 24.63 6.44
CA TRP A 118 -10.59 23.56 5.42
C TRP A 118 -10.27 22.18 6.01
N ARG A 119 -9.82 22.10 7.27
CA ARG A 119 -9.29 20.87 7.87
C ARG A 119 -10.24 19.67 7.78
N ASN A 120 -11.55 19.88 8.05
CA ASN A 120 -12.53 18.78 8.03
C ASN A 120 -12.76 18.27 6.60
N LEU A 121 -12.93 19.18 5.63
CA LEU A 121 -13.13 18.81 4.22
C LEU A 121 -11.87 18.14 3.64
N ALA A 122 -10.69 18.70 3.91
CA ALA A 122 -9.43 18.14 3.43
C ALA A 122 -9.19 16.74 4.02
N ALA A 123 -9.39 16.56 5.33
CA ALA A 123 -9.28 15.26 5.98
C ALA A 123 -10.29 14.24 5.43
N TRP A 124 -11.51 14.67 5.12
CA TRP A 124 -12.54 13.85 4.49
C TRP A 124 -12.08 13.34 3.12
N ILE A 125 -11.64 14.25 2.24
CA ILE A 125 -11.16 13.90 0.89
C ILE A 125 -9.96 12.95 0.97
N VAL A 126 -8.98 13.25 1.82
CA VAL A 126 -7.79 12.41 2.01
C VAL A 126 -8.15 11.03 2.53
N GLY A 127 -9.06 10.94 3.50
CA GLY A 127 -9.51 9.66 4.04
C GLY A 127 -10.20 8.79 2.98
N TYR A 128 -11.07 9.36 2.15
CA TYR A 128 -11.71 8.63 1.05
C TYR A 128 -10.73 8.28 -0.07
N ALA A 129 -9.80 9.18 -0.42
CA ALA A 129 -8.76 8.89 -1.41
C ALA A 129 -7.84 7.75 -0.95
N ASN A 130 -7.43 7.75 0.32
CA ASN A 130 -6.63 6.67 0.90
C ASN A 130 -7.42 5.35 0.93
N THR A 131 -8.69 5.38 1.32
CA THR A 131 -9.54 4.18 1.37
C THR A 131 -9.68 3.55 -0.02
N ILE A 132 -10.03 4.32 -1.07
CA ILE A 132 -10.16 3.76 -2.42
C ILE A 132 -8.80 3.35 -3.00
N GLY A 133 -7.73 4.11 -2.73
CA GLY A 133 -6.37 3.76 -3.11
C GLY A 133 -5.92 2.43 -2.52
N SER A 134 -6.17 2.22 -1.23
CA SER A 134 -5.86 0.96 -0.54
C SER A 134 -6.68 -0.22 -1.06
N ILE A 135 -7.97 -0.03 -1.34
CA ILE A 135 -8.83 -1.05 -1.95
C ILE A 135 -8.38 -1.38 -3.37
N ALA A 136 -8.02 -0.37 -4.17
CA ALA A 136 -7.48 -0.56 -5.52
C ALA A 136 -6.12 -1.27 -5.49
N SER A 137 -5.30 -1.00 -4.48
CA SER A 137 -4.03 -1.73 -4.26
C SER A 137 -4.29 -3.21 -3.96
N ILE A 138 -5.24 -3.56 -3.10
CA ILE A 138 -5.64 -4.97 -2.89
C ILE A 138 -6.07 -5.59 -4.22
N ALA A 139 -6.97 -4.90 -4.95
CA ALA A 139 -7.52 -5.42 -6.19
C ALA A 139 -6.44 -5.65 -7.25
N SER A 140 -5.52 -4.68 -7.45
CA SER A 140 -4.45 -4.81 -8.46
C SER A 140 -3.40 -5.85 -8.09
N ILE A 141 -3.02 -5.96 -6.82
CA ILE A 141 -2.08 -6.98 -6.33
C ILE A 141 -2.65 -8.38 -6.54
N ASP A 142 -3.90 -8.60 -6.11
CA ASP A 142 -4.52 -9.92 -6.17
C ASP A 142 -4.93 -10.30 -7.59
N TRP A 143 -5.27 -9.31 -8.43
CA TRP A 143 -5.46 -9.53 -9.87
C TRP A 143 -4.15 -9.94 -10.55
N GLY A 144 -3.05 -9.24 -10.26
CA GLY A 144 -1.71 -9.63 -10.71
C GLY A 144 -1.34 -11.06 -10.28
N CYS A 145 -1.68 -11.44 -9.04
CA CYS A 145 -1.49 -12.81 -8.54
C CYS A 145 -2.30 -13.83 -9.36
N ALA A 146 -3.55 -13.54 -9.66
CA ALA A 146 -4.40 -14.42 -10.48
C ALA A 146 -3.83 -14.59 -11.90
N VAL A 147 -3.36 -13.51 -12.53
CA VAL A 147 -2.67 -13.56 -13.84
C VAL A 147 -1.41 -14.42 -13.76
N GLN A 148 -0.61 -14.27 -12.70
CA GLN A 148 0.60 -15.08 -12.50
C GLN A 148 0.30 -16.56 -12.28
N VAL A 149 -0.78 -16.90 -11.55
CA VAL A 149 -1.27 -18.30 -11.40
C VAL A 149 -1.68 -18.88 -12.74
N MET A 150 -2.40 -18.12 -13.56
CA MET A 150 -2.83 -18.58 -14.88
C MET A 150 -1.66 -18.69 -15.87
N ALA A 151 -0.65 -17.82 -15.76
CA ALA A 151 0.60 -17.96 -16.52
C ALA A 151 1.34 -19.25 -16.16
N ALA A 152 1.36 -19.66 -14.88
CA ALA A 152 1.92 -20.95 -14.49
C ALA A 152 1.18 -22.13 -15.14
N ALA A 153 -0.14 -22.08 -15.24
CA ALA A 153 -0.94 -23.09 -15.92
C ALA A 153 -0.65 -23.14 -17.43
N SER A 154 -0.50 -21.97 -18.07
CA SER A 154 -0.11 -21.86 -19.48
C SER A 154 1.27 -22.46 -19.73
N ILE A 155 2.28 -22.11 -18.90
CA ILE A 155 3.63 -22.69 -18.99
C ILE A 155 3.57 -24.21 -18.78
N GLY A 156 2.77 -24.70 -17.83
CA GLY A 156 2.57 -26.12 -17.58
C GLY A 156 2.04 -26.89 -18.78
N SER A 157 1.22 -26.25 -19.62
CA SER A 157 0.72 -26.79 -20.89
C SER A 157 1.66 -26.53 -22.08
N SER A 158 2.90 -26.13 -21.84
CA SER A 158 3.89 -25.72 -22.87
C SER A 158 3.45 -24.50 -23.70
N GLY A 159 2.56 -23.68 -23.17
CA GLY A 159 2.09 -22.43 -23.78
C GLY A 159 1.18 -22.61 -25.00
N GLN A 160 0.77 -23.84 -25.33
CA GLN A 160 0.09 -24.11 -26.60
C GLN A 160 -1.39 -24.45 -26.47
N SER A 161 -1.85 -24.87 -25.31
CA SER A 161 -3.20 -25.42 -25.14
C SER A 161 -4.10 -24.72 -24.13
N PHE A 162 -3.56 -23.79 -23.34
CA PHE A 162 -4.31 -23.11 -22.30
C PHE A 162 -4.19 -21.59 -22.41
N SER A 163 -5.33 -20.93 -22.58
CA SER A 163 -5.47 -19.47 -22.44
C SER A 163 -6.59 -19.20 -21.44
N ALA A 164 -6.29 -18.41 -20.41
CA ALA A 164 -7.24 -18.11 -19.35
C ALA A 164 -8.36 -17.19 -19.86
N THR A 165 -9.61 -17.50 -19.53
CA THR A 165 -10.74 -16.59 -19.73
C THR A 165 -10.87 -15.61 -18.57
N ASN A 166 -11.52 -14.45 -18.80
CA ASN A 166 -11.79 -13.46 -17.74
C ASN A 166 -12.56 -14.07 -16.56
N GLY A 167 -13.48 -15.02 -16.82
CA GLY A 167 -14.20 -15.72 -15.75
C GLY A 167 -13.29 -16.62 -14.91
N GLN A 168 -12.31 -17.29 -15.50
CA GLN A 168 -11.32 -18.10 -14.78
C GLN A 168 -10.36 -17.21 -13.97
N LEU A 169 -9.87 -16.11 -14.56
CA LEU A 169 -9.06 -15.11 -13.86
C LEU A 169 -9.81 -14.54 -12.65
N TYR A 170 -11.06 -14.10 -12.84
CA TYR A 170 -11.88 -13.60 -11.75
C TYR A 170 -12.15 -14.66 -10.67
N GLY A 171 -12.36 -15.92 -11.06
CA GLY A 171 -12.55 -17.01 -10.10
C GLY A 171 -11.34 -17.23 -9.20
N VAL A 172 -10.12 -17.24 -9.77
CA VAL A 172 -8.87 -17.35 -9.02
C VAL A 172 -8.64 -16.11 -8.16
N TYR A 173 -8.84 -14.92 -8.72
CA TYR A 173 -8.78 -13.66 -8.00
C TYR A 173 -9.70 -13.65 -6.78
N ALA A 174 -10.96 -14.02 -6.94
CA ALA A 174 -11.92 -14.07 -5.83
C ALA A 174 -11.50 -15.07 -4.74
N ALA A 175 -10.98 -16.24 -5.13
CA ALA A 175 -10.45 -17.22 -4.19
C ALA A 175 -9.26 -16.67 -3.38
N ILE A 176 -8.35 -15.92 -4.02
CA ILE A 176 -7.21 -15.25 -3.39
C ILE A 176 -7.71 -14.21 -2.37
N VAL A 177 -8.57 -13.27 -2.79
CA VAL A 177 -9.11 -12.22 -1.89
C VAL A 177 -9.84 -12.82 -0.69
N ILE A 178 -10.66 -13.86 -0.90
CA ILE A 178 -11.37 -14.54 0.20
C ILE A 178 -10.38 -15.22 1.16
N SER A 179 -9.32 -15.84 0.64
CA SER A 179 -8.30 -16.45 1.48
C SER A 179 -7.53 -15.41 2.31
N HIS A 180 -7.23 -14.23 1.73
CA HIS A 180 -6.63 -13.11 2.47
C HIS A 180 -7.58 -12.58 3.55
N ALA A 181 -8.89 -12.50 3.28
CA ALA A 181 -9.87 -12.13 4.30
C ALA A 181 -9.83 -13.08 5.50
N VAL A 182 -9.67 -14.39 5.27
CA VAL A 182 -9.52 -15.38 6.35
C VAL A 182 -8.21 -15.18 7.12
N ILE A 183 -7.07 -15.05 6.40
CA ILE A 183 -5.75 -14.90 7.03
C ILE A 183 -5.70 -13.62 7.88
N CYS A 184 -6.21 -12.50 7.37
CA CYS A 184 -6.18 -11.20 8.06
C CYS A 184 -7.12 -11.12 9.28
N CYS A 185 -8.00 -12.10 9.46
CA CYS A 185 -8.78 -12.27 10.69
C CYS A 185 -8.01 -12.98 11.81
N LEU A 186 -6.80 -13.51 11.53
CA LEU A 186 -5.94 -14.11 12.55
C LEU A 186 -5.42 -13.04 13.54
N GLY A 187 -4.96 -13.49 14.71
CA GLY A 187 -4.44 -12.57 15.73
C GLY A 187 -3.18 -11.82 15.27
N THR A 188 -3.05 -10.56 15.70
CA THR A 188 -1.97 -9.63 15.35
C THR A 188 -0.58 -10.25 15.43
N ARG A 189 -0.32 -11.06 16.47
CA ARG A 189 0.99 -11.71 16.65
C ARG A 189 1.36 -12.68 15.52
N VAL A 190 0.38 -13.41 14.98
CA VAL A 190 0.60 -14.31 13.84
C VAL A 190 0.91 -13.49 12.59
N LEU A 191 0.13 -12.44 12.35
CA LEU A 191 0.31 -11.54 11.21
C LEU A 191 1.68 -10.85 11.23
N ALA A 192 2.14 -10.38 12.40
CA ALA A 192 3.46 -9.78 12.57
C ALA A 192 4.58 -10.75 12.20
N ARG A 193 4.54 -11.98 12.72
CA ARG A 193 5.57 -13.01 12.43
C ARG A 193 5.62 -13.40 10.96
N LEU A 194 4.49 -13.41 10.27
CA LEU A 194 4.45 -13.69 8.84
C LEU A 194 5.26 -12.67 8.04
N GLN A 195 5.30 -11.40 8.47
CA GLN A 195 6.06 -10.36 7.75
C GLN A 195 7.56 -10.65 7.69
N THR A 196 8.16 -11.21 8.74
CA THR A 196 9.57 -11.62 8.71
C THR A 196 9.82 -12.68 7.63
N VAL A 197 8.95 -13.69 7.52
CA VAL A 197 9.04 -14.72 6.47
C VAL A 197 8.90 -14.10 5.08
N TYR A 198 7.96 -13.17 4.92
CA TYR A 198 7.70 -12.48 3.64
C TYR A 198 8.91 -11.67 3.18
N VAL A 199 9.54 -10.90 4.07
CA VAL A 199 10.77 -10.16 3.74
C VAL A 199 11.88 -11.08 3.27
N VAL A 200 12.14 -12.17 4.01
CA VAL A 200 13.22 -13.11 3.68
C VAL A 200 12.99 -13.74 2.30
N LEU A 201 11.78 -14.23 2.04
CA LEU A 201 11.44 -14.84 0.74
C LEU A 201 11.52 -13.84 -0.41
N ASN A 202 11.05 -12.60 -0.21
CA ASN A 202 11.11 -11.55 -1.23
C ASN A 202 12.56 -11.20 -1.59
N VAL A 203 13.43 -10.98 -0.59
CA VAL A 203 14.86 -10.68 -0.83
C VAL A 203 15.56 -11.84 -1.51
N LEU A 204 15.36 -13.08 -1.02
CA LEU A 204 15.97 -14.27 -1.62
C LEU A 204 15.54 -14.46 -3.07
N LEU A 205 14.26 -14.24 -3.38
CA LEU A 205 13.74 -14.33 -4.73
C LEU A 205 14.36 -13.27 -5.66
N CYS A 206 14.49 -12.02 -5.21
CA CYS A 206 15.15 -10.96 -5.98
C CYS A 206 16.60 -11.32 -6.29
N LEU A 207 17.36 -11.74 -5.28
CA LEU A 207 18.77 -12.14 -5.46
C LEU A 207 18.91 -13.36 -6.37
N ALA A 208 18.03 -14.36 -6.22
CA ALA A 208 18.03 -15.54 -7.07
C ALA A 208 17.84 -15.16 -8.55
N VAL A 209 16.91 -14.24 -8.86
CA VAL A 209 16.68 -13.81 -10.25
C VAL A 209 17.84 -12.97 -10.79
N ILE A 210 18.35 -12.00 -10.03
CA ILE A 210 19.50 -11.17 -10.43
C ILE A 210 20.70 -12.04 -10.81
N ILE A 211 20.91 -13.17 -10.12
CA ILE A 211 22.05 -14.07 -10.37
C ILE A 211 21.70 -15.13 -11.42
N ALA A 212 20.58 -15.82 -11.28
CA ALA A 212 20.25 -16.98 -12.09
C ALA A 212 19.85 -16.60 -13.53
N LEU A 213 19.16 -15.47 -13.73
CA LEU A 213 18.68 -15.07 -15.04
C LEU A 213 19.84 -14.81 -16.01
N PRO A 214 20.86 -13.98 -15.72
CA PRO A 214 22.00 -13.81 -16.62
C PRO A 214 22.84 -15.08 -16.80
N ALA A 215 22.91 -15.93 -15.77
CA ALA A 215 23.68 -17.16 -15.83
C ALA A 215 23.07 -18.22 -16.78
N ALA A 216 21.74 -18.36 -16.74
CA ALA A 216 21.00 -19.39 -17.48
C ALA A 216 20.58 -18.97 -18.89
N THR A 217 20.44 -17.67 -19.17
CA THR A 217 19.94 -17.16 -20.46
C THR A 217 20.80 -17.64 -21.63
N PRO A 218 20.23 -18.29 -22.65
CA PRO A 218 20.92 -18.67 -23.88
C PRO A 218 21.48 -17.45 -24.62
N LYS A 219 22.54 -17.67 -25.43
CA LYS A 219 23.22 -16.57 -26.13
C LYS A 219 22.29 -15.78 -27.08
N GLU A 220 21.31 -16.44 -27.65
CA GLU A 220 20.33 -15.85 -28.58
C GLU A 220 19.42 -14.79 -27.93
N TYR A 221 19.18 -14.88 -26.60
CA TYR A 221 18.39 -13.91 -25.84
C TYR A 221 19.24 -12.92 -25.06
N ARG A 222 20.58 -12.98 -25.17
CA ARG A 222 21.46 -12.04 -24.49
C ARG A 222 21.63 -10.77 -25.28
N ASN A 223 21.25 -9.66 -24.69
CA ASN A 223 21.43 -8.34 -25.27
C ASN A 223 22.80 -7.74 -24.95
N THR A 224 23.25 -6.83 -25.81
CA THR A 224 24.44 -6.01 -25.57
C THR A 224 24.13 -4.89 -24.58
N ALA A 225 25.17 -4.32 -23.96
CA ALA A 225 25.01 -3.15 -23.09
C ALA A 225 24.40 -1.95 -23.85
N SER A 226 24.74 -1.77 -25.13
CA SER A 226 24.13 -0.72 -25.96
C SER A 226 22.64 -0.91 -26.10
N TYR A 227 22.15 -2.15 -26.22
CA TYR A 227 20.71 -2.44 -26.24
C TYR A 227 20.08 -2.23 -24.87
N ALA A 228 20.62 -2.85 -23.81
CA ALA A 228 20.04 -2.83 -22.48
C ALA A 228 19.90 -1.41 -21.90
N PHE A 229 20.83 -0.51 -22.19
CA PHE A 229 20.83 0.86 -21.67
C PHE A 229 20.35 1.92 -22.67
N GLY A 230 20.23 1.61 -23.96
CA GLY A 230 19.96 2.62 -24.98
C GLY A 230 18.83 2.27 -25.96
N ASN A 231 18.36 1.03 -26.01
CA ASN A 231 17.26 0.68 -26.92
C ASN A 231 15.94 1.21 -26.38
N PHE A 232 15.31 2.07 -27.20
CA PHE A 232 14.00 2.67 -26.91
C PHE A 232 12.96 2.13 -27.90
N THR A 233 11.96 1.41 -27.39
CA THR A 233 10.87 0.81 -28.19
C THR A 233 9.54 1.43 -27.75
N ASN A 234 8.87 2.15 -28.66
CA ASN A 234 7.59 2.80 -28.41
C ASN A 234 6.51 2.16 -29.29
N LEU A 235 5.56 1.49 -28.67
CA LEU A 235 4.48 0.75 -29.33
C LEU A 235 3.09 1.40 -29.14
N ASN A 236 2.99 2.47 -28.33
CA ASN A 236 1.70 3.06 -27.94
C ASN A 236 1.30 4.28 -28.77
N GLY A 237 2.12 4.69 -29.74
CA GLY A 237 1.81 5.78 -30.66
C GLY A 237 1.93 7.21 -30.07
N TRP A 238 2.28 7.34 -28.79
CA TRP A 238 2.65 8.61 -28.17
C TRP A 238 4.06 9.06 -28.62
N THR A 239 4.40 10.33 -28.39
CA THR A 239 5.79 10.77 -28.55
C THR A 239 6.70 10.03 -27.57
N ASP A 240 7.96 9.79 -27.95
CA ASP A 240 8.91 9.02 -27.14
C ASP A 240 9.10 9.55 -25.72
N GLY A 241 9.14 10.89 -25.58
CA GLY A 241 9.23 11.51 -24.25
C GLY A 241 8.03 11.23 -23.37
N TYR A 242 6.82 11.25 -23.94
CA TYR A 242 5.61 10.96 -23.18
C TYR A 242 5.47 9.45 -22.88
N ALA A 243 5.81 8.59 -23.83
CA ALA A 243 5.88 7.15 -23.62
C ALA A 243 6.85 6.80 -22.48
N PHE A 244 8.03 7.44 -22.44
CA PHE A 244 8.98 7.27 -21.34
C PHE A 244 8.36 7.63 -19.97
N ILE A 245 7.57 8.71 -19.90
CA ILE A 245 6.89 9.12 -18.65
C ILE A 245 5.78 8.13 -18.29
N LEU A 246 5.03 7.57 -19.26
CA LEU A 246 4.02 6.54 -19.02
C LEU A 246 4.65 5.26 -18.44
N SER A 247 5.89 4.91 -18.82
CA SER A 247 6.60 3.76 -18.25
C SER A 247 6.80 3.84 -16.74
N PHE A 248 6.72 5.04 -16.15
CA PHE A 248 6.85 5.25 -14.70
C PHE A 248 5.72 4.61 -13.89
N LEU A 249 4.63 4.17 -14.52
CA LEU A 249 3.60 3.39 -13.83
C LEU A 249 4.21 2.16 -13.15
N ALA A 250 5.16 1.49 -13.78
CA ALA A 250 5.79 0.30 -13.21
C ALA A 250 6.51 0.57 -11.87
N PRO A 251 7.48 1.48 -11.75
CA PRO A 251 8.07 1.79 -10.45
C PRO A 251 7.10 2.47 -9.48
N LEU A 252 6.17 3.32 -9.96
CA LEU A 252 5.21 4.01 -9.08
C LEU A 252 4.21 3.05 -8.44
N TRP A 253 3.72 2.07 -9.19
CA TRP A 253 2.83 1.06 -8.64
C TRP A 253 3.59 0.06 -7.76
N THR A 254 4.77 -0.39 -8.19
CA THR A 254 5.58 -1.33 -7.40
C THR A 254 5.98 -0.74 -6.06
N ILE A 255 6.46 0.51 -6.04
CA ILE A 255 6.94 1.18 -4.82
C ILE A 255 5.83 2.12 -4.30
N CYS A 256 4.61 1.65 -4.21
CA CYS A 256 3.52 2.39 -3.57
C CYS A 256 3.08 1.74 -2.26
N SER A 257 2.09 2.32 -1.61
CA SER A 257 1.52 1.82 -0.34
C SER A 257 2.52 1.64 0.80
N PHE A 258 3.65 2.34 0.77
CA PHE A 258 4.63 2.38 1.87
C PHE A 258 4.07 3.07 3.14
N ASP A 259 2.97 3.81 3.03
CA ASP A 259 2.14 4.32 4.13
C ASP A 259 1.48 3.21 4.96
N SER A 260 1.48 1.99 4.47
CA SER A 260 1.01 0.80 5.20
C SER A 260 1.66 0.64 6.58
N SER A 261 2.95 1.01 6.70
CA SER A 261 3.64 1.04 7.99
C SER A 261 3.08 2.11 8.95
N VAL A 262 2.49 3.19 8.43
CA VAL A 262 1.79 4.20 9.22
C VAL A 262 0.48 3.63 9.78
N HIS A 263 -0.28 2.91 8.95
CA HIS A 263 -1.57 2.36 9.36
C HIS A 263 -1.47 1.27 10.44
N ILE A 264 -0.30 0.63 10.58
CA ILE A 264 -0.01 -0.30 11.68
C ILE A 264 0.77 0.34 12.84
N SER A 265 0.96 1.67 12.85
CA SER A 265 1.81 2.35 13.85
C SER A 265 1.33 2.14 15.29
N GLU A 266 0.01 1.99 15.51
CA GLU A 266 -0.56 1.69 16.82
C GLU A 266 -0.28 0.23 17.28
N GLU A 267 0.13 -0.65 16.36
CA GLU A 267 0.59 -2.03 16.62
C GLU A 267 2.13 -2.14 16.66
N ALA A 268 2.85 -1.07 16.27
CA ALA A 268 4.31 -1.03 16.21
C ALA A 268 4.94 -0.55 17.52
N SER A 269 6.10 -1.10 17.84
CA SER A 269 6.93 -0.67 18.97
C SER A 269 7.88 0.43 18.54
N ASN A 270 8.05 1.45 19.38
CA ASN A 270 8.86 2.65 19.10
C ASN A 270 8.44 3.29 17.77
N ALA A 271 7.13 3.48 17.60
CA ALA A 271 6.51 3.84 16.34
C ALA A 271 7.08 5.14 15.74
N ALA A 272 7.34 6.15 16.56
CA ALA A 272 7.92 7.44 16.12
C ALA A 272 9.29 7.31 15.42
N THR A 273 10.00 6.20 15.63
CA THR A 273 11.29 5.91 14.98
C THR A 273 11.19 4.75 14.00
N ALA A 274 10.48 3.67 14.35
CA ALA A 274 10.40 2.47 13.53
C ALA A 274 9.66 2.73 12.20
N VAL A 275 8.54 3.46 12.25
CA VAL A 275 7.71 3.73 11.06
C VAL A 275 8.44 4.58 10.02
N PRO A 276 9.03 5.75 10.34
CA PRO A 276 9.72 6.54 9.35
C PRO A 276 10.90 5.81 8.69
N TRP A 277 11.69 5.07 9.47
CA TRP A 277 12.79 4.28 8.90
C TRP A 277 12.30 3.09 8.07
N ALA A 278 11.16 2.48 8.43
CA ALA A 278 10.51 1.46 7.61
C ALA A 278 10.17 1.99 6.22
N ILE A 279 9.59 3.18 6.12
CA ILE A 279 9.27 3.85 4.84
C ILE A 279 10.54 4.09 4.02
N VAL A 280 11.53 4.75 4.60
CA VAL A 280 12.75 5.15 3.87
C VAL A 280 13.55 3.94 3.39
N TYR A 281 13.75 2.93 4.26
CA TYR A 281 14.49 1.72 3.88
C TYR A 281 13.72 0.87 2.87
N ALA A 282 12.40 0.73 2.99
CA ALA A 282 11.61 -0.05 2.03
C ALA A 282 11.73 0.55 0.62
N ILE A 283 11.58 1.86 0.47
CA ILE A 283 11.71 2.56 -0.80
C ILE A 283 13.15 2.49 -1.33
N GLY A 284 14.14 2.77 -0.47
CA GLY A 284 15.55 2.78 -0.87
C GLY A 284 16.04 1.42 -1.36
N ILE A 285 15.73 0.35 -0.61
CA ILE A 285 16.09 -1.03 -0.98
C ILE A 285 15.35 -1.44 -2.26
N ALA A 286 14.04 -1.13 -2.37
CA ALA A 286 13.27 -1.43 -3.57
C ALA A 286 13.79 -0.68 -4.81
N GLY A 287 14.20 0.58 -4.65
CA GLY A 287 14.81 1.35 -5.73
C GLY A 287 16.06 0.68 -6.29
N VAL A 288 16.98 0.26 -5.42
CA VAL A 288 18.26 -0.36 -5.83
C VAL A 288 18.07 -1.78 -6.36
N LEU A 289 17.38 -2.65 -5.62
CA LEU A 289 17.17 -4.04 -6.05
C LEU A 289 16.29 -4.13 -7.31
N GLY A 290 15.25 -3.29 -7.39
CA GLY A 290 14.38 -3.25 -8.56
C GLY A 290 15.10 -2.75 -9.80
N TRP A 291 15.99 -1.76 -9.65
CA TRP A 291 16.87 -1.35 -10.73
C TRP A 291 17.77 -2.50 -11.22
N ALA A 292 18.38 -3.24 -10.29
CA ALA A 292 19.20 -4.40 -10.63
C ALA A 292 18.42 -5.51 -11.36
N ILE A 293 17.15 -5.76 -10.93
CA ILE A 293 16.25 -6.71 -11.62
C ILE A 293 15.94 -6.23 -13.04
N ASN A 294 15.58 -4.94 -13.22
CA ASN A 294 15.29 -4.39 -14.55
C ASN A 294 16.52 -4.42 -15.48
N VAL A 295 17.71 -4.16 -14.95
CA VAL A 295 18.97 -4.33 -15.70
C VAL A 295 19.15 -5.80 -16.12
N ALA A 296 18.99 -6.76 -15.21
CA ALA A 296 19.09 -8.18 -15.53
C ALA A 296 18.08 -8.61 -16.60
N LEU A 297 16.84 -8.14 -16.52
CA LEU A 297 15.80 -8.39 -17.51
C LEU A 297 16.18 -7.78 -18.87
N ALA A 298 16.64 -6.52 -18.91
CA ALA A 298 17.05 -5.85 -20.14
C ALA A 298 18.19 -6.56 -20.87
N PHE A 299 19.12 -7.18 -20.14
CA PHE A 299 20.20 -8.00 -20.73
C PHE A 299 19.74 -9.39 -21.18
N CYS A 300 18.61 -9.90 -20.69
CA CYS A 300 18.23 -11.31 -20.85
C CYS A 300 16.89 -11.52 -21.58
N MET A 301 16.21 -10.46 -22.01
CA MET A 301 14.89 -10.57 -22.64
C MET A 301 14.92 -10.81 -24.16
N GLY A 302 16.09 -10.69 -24.80
CA GLY A 302 16.17 -10.67 -26.26
C GLY A 302 15.73 -9.35 -26.87
N THR A 303 15.56 -9.30 -28.19
CA THR A 303 15.20 -8.07 -28.93
C THR A 303 13.77 -8.06 -29.45
N ASP A 304 13.05 -9.18 -29.37
CA ASP A 304 11.67 -9.34 -29.85
C ASP A 304 10.68 -8.95 -28.74
N VAL A 305 10.45 -7.66 -28.57
CA VAL A 305 9.53 -7.12 -27.57
C VAL A 305 8.07 -7.49 -27.91
N ASP A 306 7.70 -7.44 -29.19
CA ASP A 306 6.35 -7.79 -29.65
C ASP A 306 6.02 -9.25 -29.36
N GLY A 307 6.98 -10.17 -29.63
CA GLY A 307 6.82 -11.59 -29.32
C GLY A 307 6.69 -11.88 -27.83
N ILE A 308 7.33 -11.08 -26.96
CA ILE A 308 7.20 -11.21 -25.51
C ILE A 308 5.80 -10.74 -25.06
N LEU A 309 5.32 -9.59 -25.57
CA LEU A 309 4.05 -9.00 -25.20
C LEU A 309 2.85 -9.83 -25.72
N SER A 310 2.94 -10.38 -26.95
CA SER A 310 1.90 -11.19 -27.59
C SER A 310 1.95 -12.68 -27.24
N SER A 311 2.83 -13.08 -26.33
CA SER A 311 3.02 -14.46 -25.94
C SER A 311 1.73 -15.10 -25.38
N SER A 312 1.47 -16.34 -25.79
CA SER A 312 0.37 -17.16 -25.25
C SER A 312 0.47 -17.48 -23.76
N VAL A 313 1.64 -17.24 -23.14
CA VAL A 313 1.82 -17.32 -21.68
C VAL A 313 1.01 -16.23 -20.97
N GLY A 314 0.72 -15.10 -21.65
CA GLY A 314 -0.10 -14.01 -21.11
C GLY A 314 0.57 -13.20 -20.02
N GLN A 315 1.92 -13.34 -19.84
CA GLN A 315 2.68 -12.64 -18.82
C GLN A 315 4.14 -12.44 -19.31
N PRO A 316 4.56 -11.20 -19.60
CA PRO A 316 5.86 -10.92 -20.24
C PRO A 316 7.07 -11.45 -19.48
N MET A 317 7.15 -11.27 -18.16
CA MET A 317 8.30 -11.78 -17.38
C MET A 317 8.33 -13.31 -17.36
N ALA A 318 7.18 -13.98 -17.32
CA ALA A 318 7.12 -15.44 -17.39
C ALA A 318 7.63 -15.96 -18.73
N GLN A 319 7.37 -15.23 -19.84
CA GLN A 319 7.91 -15.57 -21.15
C GLN A 319 9.44 -15.40 -21.20
N ILE A 320 9.98 -14.31 -20.61
CA ILE A 320 11.44 -14.12 -20.51
C ILE A 320 12.07 -15.27 -19.70
N PHE A 321 11.45 -15.67 -18.59
CA PHE A 321 11.93 -16.80 -17.79
C PHE A 321 11.82 -18.12 -18.56
N PHE A 322 10.75 -18.33 -19.32
CA PHE A 322 10.60 -19.52 -20.15
C PHE A 322 11.71 -19.64 -21.20
N ASN A 323 12.07 -18.52 -21.83
CA ASN A 323 13.18 -18.45 -22.78
C ASN A 323 14.53 -18.74 -22.10
N ALA A 324 14.70 -18.34 -20.84
CA ALA A 324 15.98 -18.49 -20.11
C ALA A 324 16.14 -19.86 -19.44
N PHE A 325 15.08 -20.36 -18.77
CA PHE A 325 15.15 -21.54 -17.89
C PHE A 325 14.42 -22.77 -18.46
N GLY A 326 13.68 -22.63 -19.57
CA GLY A 326 12.77 -23.65 -20.08
C GLY A 326 11.60 -23.91 -19.13
N GLN A 327 10.72 -24.84 -19.50
CA GLN A 327 9.46 -25.09 -18.78
C GLN A 327 9.66 -25.42 -17.29
N LYS A 328 10.50 -26.40 -16.97
CA LYS A 328 10.68 -26.88 -15.58
C LYS A 328 11.34 -25.84 -14.67
N GLY A 329 12.39 -25.16 -15.17
CA GLY A 329 13.09 -24.13 -14.43
C GLY A 329 12.18 -22.92 -14.16
N THR A 330 11.41 -22.51 -15.17
CA THR A 330 10.45 -21.43 -15.04
C THR A 330 9.37 -21.75 -14.01
N LEU A 331 8.73 -22.92 -14.08
CA LEU A 331 7.72 -23.31 -13.11
C LEU A 331 8.24 -23.35 -11.67
N ALA A 332 9.46 -23.85 -11.47
CA ALA A 332 10.08 -23.89 -10.16
C ALA A 332 10.28 -22.48 -9.57
N LEU A 333 10.81 -21.54 -10.35
CA LEU A 333 11.04 -20.16 -9.92
C LEU A 333 9.71 -19.39 -9.82
N TRP A 334 8.81 -19.59 -10.79
CA TRP A 334 7.53 -18.90 -10.85
C TRP A 334 6.59 -19.23 -9.70
N ALA A 335 6.69 -20.44 -9.13
CA ALA A 335 5.97 -20.82 -7.92
C ALA A 335 6.31 -19.87 -6.74
N PHE A 336 7.57 -19.44 -6.62
CA PHE A 336 7.97 -18.46 -5.61
C PHE A 336 7.51 -17.04 -5.96
N VAL A 337 7.45 -16.68 -7.25
CA VAL A 337 6.87 -15.41 -7.70
C VAL A 337 5.41 -15.31 -7.26
N VAL A 338 4.60 -16.33 -7.56
CA VAL A 338 3.19 -16.42 -7.14
C VAL A 338 3.06 -16.39 -5.61
N LEU A 339 3.91 -17.11 -4.89
CA LEU A 339 3.87 -17.14 -3.43
C LEU A 339 4.15 -15.77 -2.83
N VAL A 340 5.17 -15.05 -3.31
CA VAL A 340 5.51 -13.70 -2.82
C VAL A 340 4.41 -12.70 -3.20
N GLN A 341 3.81 -12.79 -4.40
CA GLN A 341 2.66 -11.96 -4.77
C GLN A 341 1.45 -12.20 -3.86
N TYR A 342 1.18 -13.45 -3.52
CA TYR A 342 0.13 -13.81 -2.57
C TYR A 342 0.39 -13.20 -1.18
N MET A 343 1.62 -13.28 -0.69
CA MET A 343 2.03 -12.67 0.59
C MET A 343 1.86 -11.14 0.59
N MET A 344 2.17 -10.51 -0.55
CA MET A 344 1.97 -9.08 -0.78
C MET A 344 0.51 -8.67 -0.60
N GLY A 345 -0.44 -9.40 -1.22
CA GLY A 345 -1.88 -9.14 -1.09
C GLY A 345 -2.38 -9.26 0.35
N SER A 346 -1.94 -10.28 1.10
CA SER A 346 -2.32 -10.42 2.52
C SER A 346 -1.81 -9.26 3.38
N SER A 347 -0.61 -8.74 3.10
CA SER A 347 -0.06 -7.57 3.80
C SER A 347 -0.83 -6.29 3.46
N MET A 348 -1.27 -6.14 2.21
CA MET A 348 -2.08 -4.99 1.80
C MET A 348 -3.48 -5.00 2.43
N VAL A 349 -4.15 -6.16 2.50
CA VAL A 349 -5.44 -6.31 3.22
C VAL A 349 -5.28 -5.96 4.70
N LEU A 350 -4.18 -6.39 5.32
CA LEU A 350 -3.87 -6.03 6.70
C LEU A 350 -3.82 -4.51 6.89
N ALA A 351 -3.00 -3.80 6.11
CA ALA A 351 -2.84 -2.35 6.21
C ALA A 351 -4.15 -1.59 5.90
N ALA A 352 -4.84 -1.95 4.81
CA ALA A 352 -6.08 -1.33 4.39
C ALA A 352 -7.21 -1.49 5.43
N SER A 353 -7.26 -2.64 6.11
CA SER A 353 -8.24 -2.86 7.18
C SER A 353 -8.01 -1.96 8.39
N ARG A 354 -6.74 -1.67 8.74
CA ARG A 354 -6.37 -0.74 9.84
C ARG A 354 -6.68 0.71 9.48
N GLN A 355 -6.36 1.11 8.25
CA GLN A 355 -6.72 2.43 7.72
C GLN A 355 -8.25 2.63 7.79
N SER A 356 -9.02 1.69 7.29
CA SER A 356 -10.50 1.76 7.30
C SER A 356 -11.05 1.72 8.73
N PHE A 357 -10.42 0.97 9.65
CA PHE A 357 -10.79 0.95 11.06
C PHE A 357 -10.58 2.33 11.72
N ALA A 358 -9.41 2.95 11.52
CA ALA A 358 -9.12 4.27 12.06
C ALA A 358 -10.09 5.34 11.50
N PHE A 359 -10.38 5.30 10.18
CA PHE A 359 -11.30 6.23 9.56
C PHE A 359 -12.76 6.00 10.00
N SER A 360 -13.14 4.75 10.32
CA SER A 360 -14.44 4.44 10.94
C SER A 360 -14.50 4.85 12.40
N ARG A 361 -13.38 4.78 13.15
CA ARG A 361 -13.28 5.25 14.55
C ARG A 361 -13.73 6.70 14.66
N ASP A 362 -13.33 7.51 13.67
CA ASP A 362 -13.68 8.94 13.60
C ASP A 362 -15.04 9.20 12.91
N GLY A 363 -15.78 8.13 12.60
CA GLY A 363 -17.15 8.21 12.11
C GLY A 363 -17.28 8.47 10.61
N ALA A 364 -16.20 8.59 9.84
CA ALA A 364 -16.21 9.09 8.47
C ALA A 364 -16.76 8.12 7.40
N LEU A 365 -16.68 6.81 7.62
CA LEU A 365 -17.21 5.82 6.68
C LEU A 365 -18.69 5.55 6.90
N PRO A 366 -19.44 5.18 5.85
CA PRO A 366 -20.78 4.62 6.02
C PRO A 366 -20.73 3.40 6.96
N PHE A 367 -21.72 3.26 7.82
CA PHE A 367 -21.79 2.19 8.83
C PHE A 367 -20.59 2.15 9.81
N SER A 368 -19.99 3.30 10.11
CA SER A 368 -18.84 3.43 11.02
C SER A 368 -19.02 2.70 12.35
N SER A 369 -20.21 2.74 12.95
CA SER A 369 -20.51 2.04 14.23
C SER A 369 -20.42 0.52 14.13
N TRP A 370 -20.60 -0.05 12.94
CA TRP A 370 -20.42 -1.48 12.67
C TRP A 370 -18.96 -1.78 12.27
N LEU A 371 -18.34 -0.93 11.46
CA LEU A 371 -16.95 -1.09 11.02
C LEU A 371 -15.97 -0.93 12.18
N TYR A 372 -16.19 0.07 13.04
CA TYR A 372 -15.38 0.31 14.24
C TYR A 372 -15.74 -0.68 15.35
N ARG A 373 -15.45 -1.96 15.12
CA ARG A 373 -15.61 -3.02 16.12
C ARG A 373 -14.39 -3.93 16.10
N MET A 374 -13.78 -4.08 17.26
CA MET A 374 -12.70 -5.04 17.47
C MET A 374 -13.30 -6.40 17.82
N ASN A 375 -12.82 -7.47 17.18
CA ASN A 375 -13.21 -8.82 17.53
C ASN A 375 -12.58 -9.20 18.88
N SER A 376 -13.39 -9.63 19.85
CA SER A 376 -12.92 -9.93 21.22
C SER A 376 -12.02 -11.16 21.30
N PHE A 377 -12.11 -12.09 20.35
CA PHE A 377 -11.33 -13.33 20.35
C PHE A 377 -9.97 -13.14 19.65
N THR A 378 -9.95 -12.53 18.46
CA THR A 378 -8.71 -12.37 17.68
C THR A 378 -7.98 -11.05 17.99
N GLY A 379 -8.66 -10.06 18.54
CA GLY A 379 -8.13 -8.71 18.74
C GLY A 379 -7.86 -7.96 17.43
N THR A 380 -8.58 -8.32 16.35
CA THR A 380 -8.43 -7.73 15.02
C THR A 380 -9.76 -7.12 14.53
N PRO A 381 -9.74 -6.10 13.66
CA PRO A 381 -10.94 -5.45 13.16
C PRO A 381 -11.54 -6.22 11.97
N VAL A 382 -12.16 -7.36 12.24
CA VAL A 382 -12.69 -8.31 11.23
C VAL A 382 -13.68 -7.64 10.26
N ASN A 383 -14.53 -6.71 10.74
CA ASN A 383 -15.52 -6.05 9.91
C ASN A 383 -14.89 -5.20 8.80
N THR A 384 -13.77 -4.52 9.09
CA THR A 384 -13.06 -3.73 8.08
C THR A 384 -12.25 -4.60 7.12
N VAL A 385 -11.80 -5.78 7.55
CA VAL A 385 -11.23 -6.78 6.63
C VAL A 385 -12.26 -7.20 5.59
N TYR A 386 -13.47 -7.57 6.00
CA TYR A 386 -14.54 -7.93 5.07
C TYR A 386 -14.97 -6.75 4.20
N PHE A 387 -15.02 -5.55 4.75
CA PHE A 387 -15.33 -4.33 4.00
C PHE A 387 -14.33 -4.12 2.85
N THR A 388 -13.03 -4.08 3.13
CA THR A 388 -11.99 -3.83 2.12
C THR A 388 -11.94 -4.95 1.08
N CYS A 389 -12.04 -6.21 1.49
CA CYS A 389 -12.06 -7.35 0.56
C CYS A 389 -13.33 -7.36 -0.32
N THR A 390 -14.50 -7.00 0.21
CA THR A 390 -15.73 -6.92 -0.59
C THR A 390 -15.62 -5.86 -1.67
N PHE A 391 -15.13 -4.67 -1.36
CA PHE A 391 -14.94 -3.63 -2.37
C PHE A 391 -13.82 -3.98 -3.37
N ALA A 392 -12.77 -4.68 -2.95
CA ALA A 392 -11.77 -5.21 -3.87
C ALA A 392 -12.40 -6.21 -4.85
N LEU A 393 -13.23 -7.14 -4.38
CA LEU A 393 -13.97 -8.07 -5.26
C LEU A 393 -14.86 -7.33 -6.28
N LEU A 394 -15.52 -6.24 -5.86
CA LEU A 394 -16.32 -5.41 -6.75
C LEU A 394 -15.46 -4.73 -7.83
N LEU A 395 -14.27 -4.22 -7.48
CA LEU A 395 -13.35 -3.65 -8.46
C LEU A 395 -12.86 -4.70 -9.47
N GLY A 396 -12.65 -5.94 -9.06
CA GLY A 396 -12.28 -7.03 -9.96
C GLY A 396 -13.32 -7.33 -11.05
N LEU A 397 -14.60 -6.94 -10.85
CA LEU A 397 -15.64 -7.06 -11.89
C LEU A 397 -15.37 -6.19 -13.13
N LEU A 398 -14.47 -5.20 -13.03
CA LEU A 398 -14.02 -4.41 -14.17
C LEU A 398 -13.40 -5.30 -15.27
N ALA A 399 -12.91 -6.50 -14.95
CA ALA A 399 -12.42 -7.48 -15.91
C ALA A 399 -13.47 -7.86 -16.99
N PHE A 400 -14.75 -7.79 -16.64
CA PHE A 400 -15.83 -8.07 -17.57
C PHE A 400 -16.21 -6.87 -18.45
N ALA A 401 -15.73 -5.67 -18.10
CA ALA A 401 -15.90 -4.47 -18.91
C ALA A 401 -14.79 -4.30 -19.97
N GLY A 402 -13.67 -5.01 -19.84
CA GLY A 402 -12.56 -5.01 -20.79
C GLY A 402 -11.19 -4.93 -20.12
N GLU A 403 -10.15 -5.13 -20.92
CA GLU A 403 -8.77 -5.13 -20.44
C GLU A 403 -8.34 -3.75 -19.92
N ALA A 404 -8.65 -2.67 -20.64
CA ALA A 404 -8.37 -1.32 -20.21
C ALA A 404 -9.05 -0.97 -18.88
N ALA A 405 -10.27 -1.47 -18.65
CA ALA A 405 -11.02 -1.23 -17.42
C ALA A 405 -10.37 -1.91 -16.21
N ILE A 406 -9.93 -3.17 -16.35
CA ILE A 406 -9.26 -3.86 -15.24
C ILE A 406 -7.85 -3.32 -15.01
N ASN A 407 -7.12 -2.96 -16.05
CA ASN A 407 -5.78 -2.38 -15.92
C ASN A 407 -5.80 -0.99 -15.26
N ALA A 408 -6.91 -0.27 -15.33
CA ALA A 408 -7.07 1.01 -14.63
C ALA A 408 -6.96 0.91 -13.10
N ILE A 409 -7.15 -0.28 -12.49
CA ILE A 409 -6.97 -0.43 -11.03
C ILE A 409 -5.52 -0.18 -10.58
N PHE A 410 -4.52 -0.42 -11.44
CA PHE A 410 -3.11 -0.13 -11.17
C PHE A 410 -2.87 1.37 -11.09
N SER A 411 -3.30 2.13 -12.11
CA SER A 411 -3.22 3.59 -12.11
C SER A 411 -4.06 4.22 -10.99
N LEU A 412 -5.25 3.66 -10.73
CA LEU A 412 -6.16 4.12 -9.68
C LEU A 412 -5.49 4.06 -8.30
N SER A 413 -4.80 2.96 -7.98
CA SER A 413 -4.11 2.83 -6.70
C SER A 413 -3.03 3.90 -6.52
N VAL A 414 -2.22 4.16 -7.56
CA VAL A 414 -1.17 5.19 -7.52
C VAL A 414 -1.75 6.59 -7.38
N VAL A 415 -2.71 6.96 -8.24
CA VAL A 415 -3.24 8.33 -8.27
C VAL A 415 -4.02 8.65 -7.01
N ALA A 416 -4.84 7.71 -6.51
CA ALA A 416 -5.60 7.91 -5.29
C ALA A 416 -4.69 8.07 -4.05
N LEU A 417 -3.64 7.26 -3.94
CA LEU A 417 -2.65 7.39 -2.87
C LEU A 417 -1.84 8.69 -3.01
N TYR A 418 -1.49 9.12 -4.22
CA TYR A 418 -0.79 10.39 -4.42
C TYR A 418 -1.63 11.60 -4.01
N VAL A 419 -2.94 11.57 -4.25
CA VAL A 419 -3.84 12.59 -3.69
C VAL A 419 -3.78 12.56 -2.16
N ALA A 420 -3.82 11.37 -1.56
CA ALA A 420 -3.78 11.22 -0.11
C ALA A 420 -2.44 11.63 0.51
N TYR A 421 -1.32 11.47 -0.19
CA TYR A 421 0.03 11.84 0.29
C TYR A 421 0.32 13.33 0.10
N ALA A 422 -0.08 13.90 -1.04
CA ALA A 422 0.23 15.29 -1.39
C ALA A 422 -0.43 16.29 -0.44
N VAL A 423 -1.68 16.03 -0.04
CA VAL A 423 -2.45 16.98 0.78
C VAL A 423 -1.85 17.19 2.18
N PRO A 424 -1.52 16.16 2.99
CA PRO A 424 -0.92 16.37 4.30
C PRO A 424 0.50 16.97 4.23
N ILE A 425 1.30 16.62 3.20
CA ILE A 425 2.61 17.23 2.97
C ILE A 425 2.43 18.73 2.64
N ALA A 426 1.48 19.09 1.79
CA ALA A 426 1.17 20.47 1.47
C ALA A 426 0.63 21.23 2.69
N ALA A 427 -0.28 20.61 3.46
CA ALA A 427 -0.87 21.21 4.66
C ALA A 427 0.19 21.60 5.70
N ARG A 428 1.27 20.82 5.84
CA ARG A 428 2.38 21.13 6.73
C ARG A 428 3.02 22.50 6.45
N PHE A 429 3.16 22.86 5.17
CA PHE A 429 3.85 24.10 4.77
C PHE A 429 2.89 25.24 4.47
N LEU A 430 1.65 24.97 4.09
CA LEU A 430 0.65 25.95 3.68
C LEU A 430 -0.44 26.16 4.74
N GLY A 431 -0.56 25.26 5.71
CA GLY A 431 -1.52 25.37 6.80
C GLY A 431 -1.05 26.34 7.89
N GLU A 432 -2.02 26.90 8.61
CA GLU A 432 -1.76 27.70 9.81
C GLU A 432 -1.57 26.75 11.00
N ASN A 433 -0.37 26.15 11.12
CA ASN A 433 -0.08 25.13 12.13
C ASN A 433 1.29 25.36 12.79
N ASP A 434 1.46 24.72 13.95
CA ASP A 434 2.71 24.69 14.71
C ASP A 434 3.26 23.25 14.69
N PHE A 435 3.81 22.86 13.53
CA PHE A 435 4.34 21.53 13.33
C PHE A 435 5.56 21.27 14.22
N GLN A 436 5.44 20.28 15.10
CA GLN A 436 6.54 19.82 15.94
C GLN A 436 7.18 18.56 15.32
N PRO A 437 8.46 18.63 14.90
CA PRO A 437 9.13 17.48 14.30
C PRO A 437 9.32 16.35 15.33
N GLY A 438 9.17 15.11 14.86
CA GLY A 438 9.51 13.91 15.64
C GLY A 438 11.01 13.60 15.63
N PRO A 439 11.40 12.42 16.15
CA PRO A 439 12.80 11.95 16.15
C PRO A 439 13.44 11.86 14.76
N PHE A 440 12.65 11.60 13.71
CA PHE A 440 13.09 11.67 12.33
C PHE A 440 12.70 13.02 11.74
N SER A 441 13.67 13.80 11.30
CA SER A 441 13.45 15.12 10.71
C SER A 441 14.48 15.40 9.62
N LEU A 442 14.03 15.98 8.51
CA LEU A 442 14.88 16.44 7.40
C LEU A 442 15.48 17.83 7.69
N GLY A 443 15.06 18.50 8.76
CA GLY A 443 15.56 19.83 9.14
C GLY A 443 15.35 20.85 8.03
N MET A 444 16.44 21.50 7.59
CA MET A 444 16.39 22.51 6.52
C MET A 444 15.98 21.97 5.16
N TRP A 445 16.09 20.65 4.93
CA TRP A 445 15.71 20.00 3.67
C TRP A 445 14.22 19.66 3.59
N SER A 446 13.47 19.78 4.68
CA SER A 446 12.04 19.46 4.71
C SER A 446 11.24 20.19 3.63
N ALA A 447 11.38 21.51 3.55
CA ALA A 447 10.59 22.31 2.59
C ALA A 447 10.97 22.05 1.12
N PRO A 448 12.26 22.04 0.71
CA PRO A 448 12.62 21.73 -0.67
C PRO A 448 12.25 20.30 -1.08
N VAL A 449 12.45 19.30 -0.20
CA VAL A 449 12.05 17.90 -0.47
C VAL A 449 10.53 17.79 -0.59
N GLY A 450 9.78 18.42 0.32
CA GLY A 450 8.31 18.44 0.26
C GLY A 450 7.77 19.12 -0.99
N ALA A 451 8.37 20.25 -1.41
CA ALA A 451 7.96 20.94 -2.64
C ALA A 451 8.18 20.09 -3.90
N VAL A 452 9.33 19.43 -4.02
CA VAL A 452 9.62 18.52 -5.13
C VAL A 452 8.68 17.31 -5.10
N ALA A 453 8.44 16.74 -3.92
CA ALA A 453 7.52 15.60 -3.75
C ALA A 453 6.08 15.95 -4.19
N ILE A 454 5.56 17.12 -3.80
CA ILE A 454 4.23 17.58 -4.20
C ILE A 454 4.16 17.81 -5.71
N ALA A 455 5.16 18.49 -6.29
CA ALA A 455 5.22 18.74 -7.73
C ALA A 455 5.27 17.43 -8.53
N TRP A 456 6.05 16.45 -8.08
CA TRP A 456 6.11 15.11 -8.66
C TRP A 456 4.76 14.39 -8.61
N MET A 457 4.14 14.34 -7.43
CA MET A 457 2.83 13.67 -7.27
C MET A 457 1.73 14.33 -8.09
N ALA A 458 1.70 15.66 -8.15
CA ALA A 458 0.74 16.40 -8.97
C ALA A 458 0.96 16.11 -10.47
N PHE A 459 2.21 16.12 -10.93
CA PHE A 459 2.57 15.83 -12.32
C PHE A 459 2.17 14.40 -12.71
N MET A 460 2.60 13.40 -11.94
CA MET A 460 2.30 11.99 -12.24
C MET A 460 0.81 11.67 -12.05
N GLY A 461 0.15 12.32 -11.08
CA GLY A 461 -1.29 12.22 -10.90
C GLY A 461 -2.07 12.65 -12.15
N ILE A 462 -1.62 13.71 -12.83
CA ILE A 462 -2.22 14.16 -14.09
C ILE A 462 -1.88 13.19 -15.23
N VAL A 463 -0.61 12.78 -15.36
CA VAL A 463 -0.14 11.87 -16.43
C VAL A 463 -0.96 10.57 -16.45
N PHE A 464 -1.21 9.96 -15.29
CA PHE A 464 -1.94 8.69 -15.22
C PHE A 464 -3.47 8.82 -15.31
N LEU A 465 -4.00 10.00 -15.52
CA LEU A 465 -5.39 10.20 -15.92
C LEU A 465 -5.57 10.16 -17.44
N PHE A 466 -4.48 10.30 -18.23
CA PHE A 466 -4.53 10.19 -19.67
C PHE A 466 -4.55 8.72 -20.12
N PRO A 467 -5.07 8.44 -21.34
CA PRO A 467 -5.03 7.10 -21.93
C PRO A 467 -3.61 6.59 -22.13
N THR A 468 -3.44 5.28 -22.08
CA THR A 468 -2.14 4.63 -22.33
C THR A 468 -1.73 4.67 -23.80
N THR A 469 -2.69 4.78 -24.71
CA THR A 469 -2.48 4.86 -26.18
C THR A 469 -2.91 6.21 -26.73
N ALA A 470 -2.24 6.69 -27.79
CA ALA A 470 -2.53 7.98 -28.40
C ALA A 470 -3.85 8.00 -29.21
N GLN A 471 -4.25 6.86 -29.76
CA GLN A 471 -5.53 6.67 -30.45
C GLN A 471 -6.48 5.97 -29.49
N THR A 472 -7.38 6.74 -28.89
CA THR A 472 -8.26 6.27 -27.82
C THR A 472 -9.69 6.18 -28.30
N ASP A 473 -10.23 4.97 -28.29
CA ASP A 473 -11.65 4.68 -28.38
C ASP A 473 -12.28 4.61 -26.97
N VAL A 474 -13.59 4.50 -26.89
CA VAL A 474 -14.29 4.34 -25.60
C VAL A 474 -13.82 3.08 -24.85
N ALA A 475 -13.46 2.03 -25.59
CA ALA A 475 -12.94 0.78 -24.99
C ALA A 475 -11.55 0.95 -24.37
N ASP A 476 -10.72 1.89 -24.89
CA ASP A 476 -9.34 2.12 -24.48
C ASP A 476 -9.21 3.33 -23.53
N MET A 477 -10.34 3.88 -23.09
CA MET A 477 -10.34 5.01 -22.16
C MET A 477 -9.70 4.62 -20.81
N ASN A 478 -8.95 5.54 -20.20
CA ASN A 478 -8.44 5.34 -18.86
C ASN A 478 -9.56 5.51 -17.82
N TYR A 479 -10.08 4.38 -17.33
CA TYR A 479 -11.18 4.34 -16.35
C TYR A 479 -10.78 4.83 -14.95
N THR A 480 -9.50 5.10 -14.69
CA THR A 480 -9.03 5.73 -13.43
C THR A 480 -9.77 7.03 -13.14
N VAL A 481 -9.98 7.86 -14.16
CA VAL A 481 -10.72 9.14 -14.02
C VAL A 481 -12.15 8.88 -13.55
N VAL A 482 -12.81 7.88 -14.12
CA VAL A 482 -14.21 7.55 -13.81
C VAL A 482 -14.33 7.01 -12.38
N VAL A 483 -13.49 6.06 -12.01
CA VAL A 483 -13.56 5.43 -10.69
C VAL A 483 -13.13 6.41 -9.59
N LEU A 484 -11.97 7.04 -9.72
CA LEU A 484 -11.48 8.00 -8.71
C LEU A 484 -12.37 9.24 -8.64
N GLY A 485 -12.70 9.83 -9.80
CA GLY A 485 -13.58 10.99 -9.87
C GLY A 485 -14.96 10.66 -9.30
N GLY A 486 -15.53 9.51 -9.64
CA GLY A 486 -16.80 9.03 -9.10
C GLY A 486 -16.78 8.90 -7.59
N VAL A 487 -15.75 8.25 -7.02
CA VAL A 487 -15.61 8.09 -5.57
C VAL A 487 -15.47 9.44 -4.88
N LEU A 488 -14.62 10.34 -5.39
CA LEU A 488 -14.42 11.67 -4.79
C LEU A 488 -15.69 12.53 -4.90
N ILE A 489 -16.37 12.53 -6.05
CA ILE A 489 -17.64 13.25 -6.22
C ILE A 489 -18.71 12.69 -5.27
N LEU A 490 -18.87 11.38 -5.20
CA LEU A 490 -19.83 10.75 -4.28
C LEU A 490 -19.49 11.05 -2.83
N SER A 491 -18.20 11.07 -2.47
CA SER A 491 -17.78 11.46 -1.12
C SER A 491 -18.10 12.91 -0.79
N LEU A 492 -17.96 13.83 -1.77
CA LEU A 492 -18.34 15.23 -1.63
C LEU A 492 -19.86 15.41 -1.56
N VAL A 493 -20.63 14.71 -2.40
CA VAL A 493 -22.10 14.68 -2.33
C VAL A 493 -22.54 14.19 -0.97
N TRP A 494 -21.92 13.13 -0.46
CA TRP A 494 -22.19 12.63 0.89
C TRP A 494 -21.80 13.64 1.97
N TYR A 495 -20.66 14.32 1.82
CA TYR A 495 -20.22 15.36 2.77
C TYR A 495 -21.21 16.53 2.86
N TYR A 496 -21.68 17.02 1.73
CA TYR A 496 -22.60 18.17 1.66
C TYR A 496 -24.09 17.78 1.64
N PHE A 497 -24.42 16.51 1.83
CA PHE A 497 -25.82 16.08 1.77
C PHE A 497 -26.66 16.81 2.82
N PRO A 498 -27.84 17.38 2.43
CA PRO A 498 -28.68 18.13 3.35
C PRO A 498 -29.07 17.30 4.57
N VAL A 499 -28.95 17.88 5.78
CA VAL A 499 -29.33 17.30 7.08
C VAL A 499 -28.45 16.14 7.54
N TYR A 500 -28.10 15.18 6.67
CA TYR A 500 -27.37 13.95 7.04
C TYR A 500 -25.93 13.94 6.58
N GLY A 501 -25.46 14.99 5.90
CA GLY A 501 -24.11 15.08 5.34
C GLY A 501 -23.03 15.22 6.40
N GLY A 502 -21.82 14.77 6.04
CA GLY A 502 -20.62 14.85 6.89
C GLY A 502 -20.35 16.24 7.45
N VAL A 503 -20.67 17.29 6.70
CA VAL A 503 -20.50 18.69 7.12
C VAL A 503 -21.19 19.02 8.45
N HIS A 504 -22.25 18.29 8.81
CA HIS A 504 -23.02 18.52 10.04
C HIS A 504 -22.49 17.76 11.25
N TRP A 505 -21.73 16.70 11.07
CA TRP A 505 -21.32 15.81 12.17
C TRP A 505 -19.84 15.38 12.13
N PHE A 506 -19.17 15.43 11.00
CA PHE A 506 -17.75 15.08 10.91
C PHE A 506 -16.88 16.25 11.38
N THR A 507 -16.23 16.05 12.50
CA THR A 507 -15.36 17.05 13.14
C THR A 507 -13.87 16.73 12.98
N GLY A 508 -13.53 15.72 12.16
CA GLY A 508 -12.18 15.19 12.03
C GLY A 508 -11.86 14.12 13.07
N PRO A 509 -10.60 13.89 13.40
CA PRO A 509 -10.16 12.92 14.40
C PRO A 509 -10.81 13.15 15.76
N VAL A 510 -11.44 12.11 16.32
CA VAL A 510 -12.19 12.20 17.57
C VAL A 510 -11.39 11.58 18.72
N PRO A 511 -10.97 12.36 19.74
CA PRO A 511 -10.25 11.83 20.88
C PRO A 511 -11.05 10.72 21.60
N THR A 512 -10.41 9.56 21.81
CA THR A 512 -11.05 8.43 22.50
C THR A 512 -10.81 8.48 24.01
N ILE A 513 -9.80 9.21 24.47
CA ILE A 513 -9.45 9.36 25.90
C ILE A 513 -10.52 10.16 26.65
N GLU A 514 -11.02 11.26 26.09
CA GLU A 514 -12.06 12.07 26.72
C GLU A 514 -13.37 11.30 26.89
N ARG A 515 -13.73 10.46 25.92
CA ARG A 515 -14.90 9.57 26.03
C ARG A 515 -14.75 8.58 27.18
N THR A 516 -13.54 8.07 27.42
CA THR A 516 -13.27 7.12 28.52
C THR A 516 -13.34 7.83 29.87
N ALA A 517 -12.81 9.06 29.99
CA ALA A 517 -12.89 9.86 31.19
C ALA A 517 -14.35 10.26 31.53
N ALA A 518 -15.11 10.72 30.55
CA ALA A 518 -16.54 11.04 30.71
C ALA A 518 -17.39 9.83 31.11
N ASN A 519 -17.11 8.64 30.52
CA ASN A 519 -17.79 7.41 30.89
C ASN A 519 -17.38 6.93 32.30
N SER A 520 -16.11 7.11 32.70
CA SER A 520 -15.65 6.78 34.05
C SER A 520 -16.23 7.73 35.11
N GLN A 521 -16.40 9.03 34.79
CA GLN A 521 -17.10 9.96 35.66
C GLN A 521 -18.58 9.62 35.82
N ARG A 522 -19.29 9.32 34.73
CA ARG A 522 -20.69 8.86 34.79
C ARG A 522 -20.87 7.59 35.62
N GLN A 523 -19.98 6.60 35.44
CA GLN A 523 -20.01 5.37 36.24
C GLN A 523 -19.73 5.62 37.72
N SER A 524 -18.83 6.56 38.06
CA SER A 524 -18.58 6.95 39.46
C SER A 524 -19.76 7.71 40.05
N GLU A 525 -20.41 8.60 39.30
CA GLU A 525 -21.62 9.32 39.71
C GLU A 525 -22.80 8.37 39.93
N ASP A 526 -23.06 7.44 39.01
CA ASP A 526 -24.08 6.39 39.14
C ASP A 526 -23.84 5.47 40.35
N THR A 527 -22.55 5.18 40.65
CA THR A 527 -22.20 4.36 41.82
C THR A 527 -22.41 5.10 43.12
N VAL A 528 -22.08 6.41 43.16
CA VAL A 528 -22.30 7.29 44.32
C VAL A 528 -23.82 7.51 44.55
N GLU A 529 -24.60 7.65 43.49
CA GLU A 529 -26.04 7.84 43.57
C GLU A 529 -26.76 6.57 44.06
N LYS A 530 -26.32 5.39 43.59
CA LYS A 530 -26.78 4.09 44.09
C LYS A 530 -26.41 3.85 45.57
N GLN A 531 -25.24 4.28 46.01
CA GLN A 531 -24.84 4.21 47.42
C GLN A 531 -25.68 5.17 48.28
N LYS A 532 -25.95 6.40 47.81
CA LYS A 532 -26.80 7.34 48.52
C LYS A 532 -28.25 6.86 48.64
N SER A 533 -28.82 6.28 47.57
CA SER A 533 -30.15 5.69 47.58
C SER A 533 -30.26 4.44 48.46
N GLY A 534 -29.20 3.63 48.51
CA GLY A 534 -29.13 2.46 49.40
C GLY A 534 -29.05 2.83 50.90
N VAL A 535 -28.35 3.93 51.23
CA VAL A 535 -28.26 4.43 52.60
C VAL A 535 -29.62 5.04 53.06
N SER A 536 -30.35 5.71 52.16
CA SER A 536 -31.64 6.28 52.49
C SER A 536 -32.71 5.23 52.77
N VAL A 537 -32.65 4.06 52.10
CA VAL A 537 -33.58 2.93 52.33
C VAL A 537 -33.26 2.19 53.63
N ALA A 538 -31.97 2.18 54.06
CA ALA A 538 -31.58 1.58 55.34
C ALA A 538 -31.95 2.44 56.55
N GLN A 539 -32.03 3.78 56.42
CA GLN A 539 -32.47 4.68 57.49
C GLN A 539 -34.02 4.76 57.69
N GLN A 540 -34.81 4.26 56.73
CA GLN A 540 -36.27 4.17 56.86
C GLN A 540 -36.75 2.84 57.48
N LYS A 541 -35.84 1.93 57.82
CA LYS A 541 -36.17 0.62 58.43
C LYS A 541 -35.66 0.44 59.86
N VAL A 542 -35.33 1.53 60.57
CA VAL A 542 -35.02 1.52 62.02
C VAL A 542 -36.12 2.19 62.80
#